data_7324915e9d6adb7699f4673bd4b90257
#
_entry.id   7324915e9d6adb7699f4673bd4b90257
#
_cell.length_a   1.000
_cell.length_b   1.000
_cell.length_c   1.000
_cell.angle_alpha   90.00
_cell.angle_beta   90.00
_cell.angle_gamma   90.00
#
_symmetry.space_group_name_H-M   'P 1'
#
loop_
_entity.id
_entity.type
_entity.pdbx_description
1 polymer ?
#
loop_
_entity_poly.entity_id
_entity_poly.type
_entity_poly.pdbx_seq_one_letter_code
_entity_poly.pdbx_strand_id
1 'polypeptide(L)'
;MPRWEPGARERLQATTLALFAERGFDATTVAEIASRAGLTERTFFRYFADKREVLFTGQDVFEGMFVDHIVAAPPDAEPFAVVVGAVRAVATDFFPAERRLLSQQRQVIIDATPGLQERELLKLAGLTTAMADALQKRGTPEATAKLGAECGLTIFRVAFSRWVDGTDGDDMAAIVDSVVADLRMLAAAPH
;
A
#
# COMPACT_ATOMS: atom_id res chain seq x y z
N MET A 1 0.58 30.87 19.41
CA MET A 1 1.41 30.03 18.51
C MET A 1 0.91 28.62 18.63
N PRO A 2 0.38 27.97 17.58
CA PRO A 2 0.06 26.55 17.66
C PRO A 2 1.38 25.79 17.76
N ARG A 3 1.63 25.17 18.89
CA ARG A 3 2.80 24.31 19.14
C ARG A 3 2.63 23.05 18.29
N TRP A 4 3.34 22.97 17.17
CA TRP A 4 3.46 21.73 16.44
C TRP A 4 4.21 20.75 17.36
N GLU A 5 3.51 19.70 17.80
CA GLU A 5 4.14 18.61 18.51
C GLU A 5 4.72 17.63 17.48
N PRO A 6 6.05 17.52 17.36
CA PRO A 6 6.67 16.52 16.49
C PRO A 6 6.16 15.13 16.88
N GLY A 7 5.85 14.29 15.89
CA GLY A 7 5.43 12.91 16.13
C GLY A 7 3.96 12.72 16.56
N ALA A 8 3.09 13.77 16.51
CA ALA A 8 1.68 13.63 16.86
C ALA A 8 0.93 12.68 15.93
N ARG A 9 1.22 12.74 14.62
CA ARG A 9 0.63 11.84 13.61
C ARG A 9 1.03 10.39 13.85
N GLU A 10 2.30 10.16 14.08
CA GLU A 10 2.89 8.83 14.34
C GLU A 10 2.36 8.25 15.66
N ARG A 11 2.23 9.08 16.72
CA ARG A 11 1.62 8.65 17.97
C ARG A 11 0.15 8.24 17.79
N LEU A 12 -0.63 9.03 17.06
CA LEU A 12 -2.02 8.68 16.75
C LEU A 12 -2.09 7.37 15.98
N GLN A 13 -1.23 7.17 14.98
CA GLN A 13 -1.19 5.95 14.18
C GLN A 13 -0.86 4.72 15.03
N ALA A 14 0.21 4.77 15.81
CA ALA A 14 0.62 3.67 16.68
C ALA A 14 -0.46 3.35 17.73
N THR A 15 -1.03 4.39 18.36
CA THR A 15 -2.11 4.23 19.35
C THR A 15 -3.37 3.62 18.72
N THR A 16 -3.72 4.03 17.51
CA THR A 16 -4.90 3.51 16.80
C THR A 16 -4.74 2.02 16.49
N LEU A 17 -3.59 1.62 15.95
CA LEU A 17 -3.30 0.22 15.66
C LEU A 17 -3.34 -0.65 16.92
N ALA A 18 -2.74 -0.17 18.02
CA ALA A 18 -2.79 -0.87 19.30
C ALA A 18 -4.22 -1.04 19.81
N LEU A 19 -5.05 0.01 19.77
CA LEU A 19 -6.47 -0.06 20.19
C LEU A 19 -7.29 -0.99 19.29
N PHE A 20 -7.08 -0.96 17.97
CA PHE A 20 -7.77 -1.87 17.06
C PHE A 20 -7.38 -3.33 17.31
N ALA A 21 -6.12 -3.61 17.62
CA ALA A 21 -5.67 -4.96 17.99
C ALA A 21 -6.25 -5.42 19.33
N GLU A 22 -6.36 -4.52 20.32
CA GLU A 22 -6.85 -4.82 21.67
C GLU A 22 -8.38 -5.02 21.71
N ARG A 23 -9.16 -4.22 20.98
CA ARG A 23 -10.62 -4.08 21.14
C ARG A 23 -11.40 -4.25 19.86
N GLY A 24 -10.73 -4.36 18.71
CA GLY A 24 -11.34 -4.35 17.40
C GLY A 24 -11.64 -2.93 16.90
N PHE A 25 -11.86 -2.86 15.60
CA PHE A 25 -12.11 -1.59 14.90
C PHE A 25 -13.41 -0.91 15.37
N ASP A 26 -14.51 -1.66 15.45
CA ASP A 26 -15.84 -1.10 15.72
C ASP A 26 -15.96 -0.53 17.14
N ALA A 27 -15.39 -1.23 18.13
CA ALA A 27 -15.45 -0.83 19.53
C ALA A 27 -14.50 0.33 19.89
N THR A 28 -13.63 0.76 18.98
CA THR A 28 -12.66 1.85 19.22
C THR A 28 -13.19 3.18 18.71
N THR A 29 -13.17 4.21 19.56
CA THR A 29 -13.62 5.57 19.22
C THR A 29 -12.45 6.54 19.00
N VAL A 30 -12.70 7.64 18.24
CA VAL A 30 -11.69 8.70 18.05
C VAL A 30 -11.33 9.36 19.38
N ALA A 31 -12.29 9.51 20.30
CA ALA A 31 -12.06 10.05 21.63
C ALA A 31 -11.05 9.23 22.43
N GLU A 32 -11.18 7.89 22.41
CA GLU A 32 -10.24 6.97 23.07
C GLU A 32 -8.85 7.01 22.43
N ILE A 33 -8.79 7.03 21.08
CA ILE A 33 -7.51 7.16 20.35
C ILE A 33 -6.79 8.45 20.75
N ALA A 34 -7.49 9.58 20.69
CA ALA A 34 -6.91 10.87 21.02
C ALA A 34 -6.46 10.93 22.48
N SER A 35 -7.32 10.50 23.42
CA SER A 35 -7.01 10.45 24.86
C SER A 35 -5.78 9.60 25.15
N ARG A 36 -5.72 8.38 24.60
CA ARG A 36 -4.58 7.46 24.84
C ARG A 36 -3.27 7.95 24.20
N ALA A 37 -3.37 8.71 23.11
CA ALA A 37 -2.22 9.37 22.48
C ALA A 37 -1.77 10.65 23.20
N GLY A 38 -2.47 11.07 24.27
CA GLY A 38 -2.22 12.33 24.97
C GLY A 38 -2.58 13.56 24.14
N LEU A 39 -3.57 13.44 23.27
CA LEU A 39 -4.00 14.47 22.34
C LEU A 39 -5.52 14.72 22.45
N THR A 40 -6.03 15.69 21.71
CA THR A 40 -7.47 15.99 21.63
C THR A 40 -8.07 15.42 20.34
N GLU A 41 -9.40 15.18 20.32
CA GLU A 41 -10.11 14.82 19.08
C GLU A 41 -9.94 15.86 17.97
N ARG A 42 -9.88 17.15 18.32
CA ARG A 42 -9.56 18.22 17.36
C ARG A 42 -8.19 18.02 16.73
N THR A 43 -7.21 17.54 17.51
CA THR A 43 -5.87 17.21 16.98
C THR A 43 -5.93 15.99 16.07
N PHE A 44 -6.71 14.98 16.42
CA PHE A 44 -6.94 13.81 15.56
C PHE A 44 -7.52 14.24 14.19
N PHE A 45 -8.64 14.99 14.18
CA PHE A 45 -9.31 15.43 12.95
C PHE A 45 -8.48 16.43 12.11
N ARG A 46 -7.42 16.99 12.65
CA ARG A 46 -6.45 17.77 11.86
C ARG A 46 -5.58 16.88 10.96
N TYR A 47 -5.35 15.62 11.35
CA TYR A 47 -4.49 14.67 10.63
C TYR A 47 -5.28 13.63 9.83
N PHE A 48 -6.45 13.25 10.30
CA PHE A 48 -7.24 12.16 9.75
C PHE A 48 -8.72 12.55 9.65
N ALA A 49 -9.34 12.28 8.50
CA ALA A 49 -10.76 12.54 8.30
C ALA A 49 -11.64 11.65 9.18
N ASP A 50 -11.25 10.41 9.40
CA ASP A 50 -11.90 9.45 10.29
C ASP A 50 -10.89 8.40 10.80
N LYS A 51 -11.33 7.47 11.68
CA LYS A 51 -10.46 6.43 12.24
C LYS A 51 -9.98 5.40 11.20
N ARG A 52 -10.68 5.25 10.07
CA ARG A 52 -10.29 4.36 8.97
C ARG A 52 -9.05 4.90 8.26
N GLU A 53 -8.98 6.23 8.06
CA GLU A 53 -7.85 6.86 7.34
C GLU A 53 -6.51 6.66 8.04
N VAL A 54 -6.50 6.36 9.32
CA VAL A 54 -5.25 6.04 10.03
C VAL A 54 -4.56 4.80 9.43
N LEU A 55 -5.35 3.78 9.04
CA LEU A 55 -4.84 2.54 8.42
C LEU A 55 -4.30 2.75 7.00
N PHE A 56 -4.75 3.82 6.34
CA PHE A 56 -4.35 4.15 4.96
C PHE A 56 -3.36 5.32 4.90
N THR A 57 -2.71 5.61 6.03
CA THR A 57 -1.67 6.64 6.12
C THR A 57 -0.51 6.32 5.18
N GLY A 58 -0.10 7.31 4.38
CA GLY A 58 0.98 7.15 3.40
C GLY A 58 0.52 6.60 2.05
N GLN A 59 -0.79 6.43 1.84
CA GLN A 59 -1.33 5.96 0.56
C GLN A 59 -0.93 6.85 -0.61
N ASP A 60 -0.93 8.18 -0.43
CA ASP A 60 -0.53 9.12 -1.48
C ASP A 60 0.96 8.97 -1.85
N VAL A 61 1.81 8.73 -0.84
CA VAL A 61 3.24 8.45 -1.06
C VAL A 61 3.41 7.11 -1.78
N PHE A 62 2.69 6.09 -1.34
CA PHE A 62 2.70 4.77 -1.93
C PHE A 62 2.29 4.80 -3.42
N GLU A 63 1.18 5.47 -3.75
CA GLU A 63 0.72 5.65 -5.14
C GLU A 63 1.73 6.48 -5.95
N GLY A 64 2.22 7.59 -5.37
CA GLY A 64 3.22 8.43 -6.00
C GLY A 64 4.49 7.68 -6.40
N MET A 65 4.97 6.77 -5.57
CA MET A 65 6.14 5.95 -5.88
C MET A 65 5.96 5.09 -7.13
N PHE A 66 4.79 4.45 -7.32
CA PHE A 66 4.51 3.71 -8.56
C PHE A 66 4.51 4.63 -9.78
N VAL A 67 3.81 5.76 -9.68
CA VAL A 67 3.70 6.74 -10.78
C VAL A 67 5.06 7.30 -11.14
N ASP A 68 5.86 7.72 -10.16
CA ASP A 68 7.18 8.31 -10.35
C ASP A 68 8.14 7.31 -11.02
N HIS A 69 8.14 6.05 -10.60
CA HIS A 69 8.95 5.00 -11.23
C HIS A 69 8.52 4.74 -12.67
N ILE A 70 7.21 4.69 -12.95
CA ILE A 70 6.70 4.51 -14.30
C ILE A 70 7.13 5.68 -15.18
N VAL A 71 6.98 6.91 -14.70
CA VAL A 71 7.32 8.12 -15.48
C VAL A 71 8.83 8.23 -15.71
N ALA A 72 9.66 7.88 -14.71
CA ALA A 72 11.12 7.97 -14.79
C ALA A 72 11.79 6.85 -15.59
N ALA A 73 11.08 5.77 -15.93
CA ALA A 73 11.65 4.64 -16.67
C ALA A 73 12.15 5.07 -18.07
N PRO A 74 13.15 4.41 -18.67
CA PRO A 74 13.65 4.71 -20.01
C PRO A 74 12.52 4.76 -21.06
N PRO A 75 12.53 5.70 -22.02
CA PRO A 75 11.41 5.89 -22.96
C PRO A 75 11.17 4.68 -23.87
N ASP A 76 12.20 3.88 -24.13
CA ASP A 76 12.19 2.66 -24.94
C ASP A 76 11.91 1.39 -24.15
N ALA A 77 11.73 1.49 -22.83
CA ALA A 77 11.48 0.33 -22.00
C ALA A 77 10.06 -0.25 -22.25
N GLU A 78 10.01 -1.57 -22.36
CA GLU A 78 8.76 -2.31 -22.56
C GLU A 78 7.77 -2.08 -21.40
N PRO A 79 6.48 -1.86 -21.67
CA PRO A 79 5.49 -1.50 -20.65
C PRO A 79 5.45 -2.47 -19.45
N PHE A 80 5.55 -3.77 -19.69
CA PHE A 80 5.55 -4.77 -18.62
C PHE A 80 6.82 -4.67 -17.75
N ALA A 81 7.99 -4.44 -18.36
CA ALA A 81 9.23 -4.25 -17.62
C ALA A 81 9.19 -2.99 -16.75
N VAL A 82 8.59 -1.90 -17.25
CA VAL A 82 8.37 -0.65 -16.51
C VAL A 82 7.51 -0.89 -15.27
N VAL A 83 6.39 -1.60 -15.43
CA VAL A 83 5.49 -1.92 -14.31
C VAL A 83 6.17 -2.81 -13.26
N VAL A 84 6.87 -3.86 -13.70
CA VAL A 84 7.64 -4.74 -12.79
C VAL A 84 8.69 -3.94 -12.03
N GLY A 85 9.41 -3.04 -12.72
CA GLY A 85 10.38 -2.14 -12.10
C GLY A 85 9.76 -1.27 -11.00
N ALA A 86 8.59 -0.70 -11.25
CA ALA A 86 7.85 0.09 -10.28
C ALA A 86 7.42 -0.73 -9.06
N VAL A 87 6.88 -1.95 -9.26
CA VAL A 87 6.52 -2.86 -8.16
C VAL A 87 7.75 -3.22 -7.32
N ARG A 88 8.89 -3.54 -7.94
CA ARG A 88 10.14 -3.84 -7.23
C ARG A 88 10.65 -2.65 -6.40
N ALA A 89 10.66 -1.47 -6.98
CA ALA A 89 11.09 -0.28 -6.28
C ALA A 89 10.23 0.00 -5.05
N VAL A 90 8.91 -0.09 -5.19
CA VAL A 90 7.99 0.04 -4.04
C VAL A 90 8.21 -1.08 -3.01
N ALA A 91 8.47 -2.32 -3.45
CA ALA A 91 8.79 -3.41 -2.54
C ALA A 91 10.05 -3.13 -1.72
N THR A 92 11.08 -2.54 -2.33
CA THR A 92 12.35 -2.20 -1.66
C THR A 92 12.20 -0.99 -0.73
N ASP A 93 11.61 0.11 -1.22
CA ASP A 93 11.71 1.41 -0.57
C ASP A 93 10.55 1.65 0.41
N PHE A 94 9.38 1.07 0.15
CA PHE A 94 8.19 1.25 0.99
C PHE A 94 7.94 0.10 1.97
N PHE A 95 8.43 -1.10 1.67
CA PHE A 95 8.25 -2.30 2.49
C PHE A 95 9.58 -2.93 2.95
N PRO A 96 10.47 -2.17 3.64
CA PRO A 96 11.64 -2.75 4.27
C PRO A 96 11.23 -3.76 5.36
N ALA A 97 12.13 -4.68 5.72
CA ALA A 97 11.85 -5.77 6.66
C ALA A 97 11.26 -5.28 7.99
N GLU A 98 11.72 -4.13 8.49
CA GLU A 98 11.26 -3.52 9.74
C GLU A 98 9.78 -3.11 9.70
N ARG A 99 9.23 -2.87 8.51
CA ARG A 99 7.82 -2.49 8.33
C ARG A 99 6.87 -3.69 8.35
N ARG A 100 7.39 -4.91 8.26
CA ARG A 100 6.59 -6.12 8.11
C ARG A 100 5.61 -6.35 9.24
N LEU A 101 6.08 -6.29 10.50
CA LEU A 101 5.20 -6.50 11.66
C LEU A 101 4.02 -5.51 11.67
N LEU A 102 4.29 -4.24 11.36
CA LEU A 102 3.26 -3.22 11.26
C LEU A 102 2.27 -3.52 10.11
N SER A 103 2.77 -4.01 8.98
CA SER A 103 1.95 -4.40 7.83
C SER A 103 1.08 -5.61 8.15
N GLN A 104 1.59 -6.61 8.88
CA GLN A 104 0.83 -7.76 9.37
C GLN A 104 -0.31 -7.33 10.30
N GLN A 105 -0.01 -6.51 11.29
CA GLN A 105 -1.02 -6.00 12.24
C GLN A 105 -2.12 -5.23 11.52
N ARG A 106 -1.72 -4.37 10.58
CA ARG A 106 -2.67 -3.62 9.74
C ARG A 106 -3.55 -4.56 8.92
N GLN A 107 -2.96 -5.56 8.27
CA GLN A 107 -3.70 -6.49 7.40
C GLN A 107 -4.73 -7.30 8.19
N VAL A 108 -4.37 -7.84 9.36
CA VAL A 108 -5.30 -8.56 10.24
C VAL A 108 -6.54 -7.70 10.58
N ILE A 109 -6.36 -6.40 10.84
CA ILE A 109 -7.47 -5.49 11.15
C ILE A 109 -8.35 -5.26 9.92
N ILE A 110 -7.74 -5.09 8.74
CA ILE A 110 -8.47 -4.89 7.49
C ILE A 110 -9.27 -6.14 7.13
N ASP A 111 -8.65 -7.33 7.20
CA ASP A 111 -9.28 -8.61 6.85
C ASP A 111 -10.45 -8.96 7.78
N ALA A 112 -10.40 -8.52 9.03
CA ALA A 112 -11.49 -8.71 10.00
C ALA A 112 -12.64 -7.71 9.82
N THR A 113 -12.52 -6.66 8.97
CA THR A 113 -13.49 -5.55 8.93
C THR A 113 -13.96 -5.28 7.50
N PRO A 114 -15.18 -5.71 7.09
CA PRO A 114 -15.67 -5.58 5.70
C PRO A 114 -15.58 -4.14 5.15
N GLY A 115 -15.92 -3.12 5.94
CA GLY A 115 -15.84 -1.72 5.50
C GLY A 115 -14.41 -1.20 5.28
N LEU A 116 -13.40 -1.83 5.89
CA LEU A 116 -11.98 -1.54 5.62
C LEU A 116 -11.50 -2.27 4.37
N GLN A 117 -11.95 -3.50 4.15
CA GLN A 117 -11.67 -4.25 2.91
C GLN A 117 -12.21 -3.51 1.67
N GLU A 118 -13.46 -3.03 1.73
CA GLU A 118 -14.05 -2.22 0.66
C GLU A 118 -13.20 -0.97 0.38
N ARG A 119 -12.77 -0.27 1.43
CA ARG A 119 -11.96 0.93 1.28
C ARG A 119 -10.57 0.61 0.70
N GLU A 120 -9.95 -0.48 1.10
CA GLU A 120 -8.69 -0.94 0.52
C GLU A 120 -8.84 -1.25 -0.97
N LEU A 121 -9.89 -1.97 -1.36
CA LEU A 121 -10.19 -2.27 -2.77
C LEU A 121 -10.37 -0.99 -3.60
N LEU A 122 -11.08 0.00 -3.09
CA LEU A 122 -11.24 1.30 -3.77
C LEU A 122 -9.91 2.03 -3.95
N LYS A 123 -9.03 2.01 -2.94
CA LYS A 123 -7.69 2.63 -3.03
C LYS A 123 -6.79 1.89 -4.02
N LEU A 124 -6.84 0.56 -4.05
CA LEU A 124 -6.10 -0.24 -5.02
C LEU A 124 -6.63 -0.03 -6.46
N ALA A 125 -7.93 0.13 -6.65
CA ALA A 125 -8.51 0.50 -7.95
C ALA A 125 -8.01 1.88 -8.41
N GLY A 126 -7.92 2.86 -7.49
CA GLY A 126 -7.33 4.16 -7.77
C GLY A 126 -5.87 4.06 -8.21
N LEU A 127 -5.06 3.25 -7.50
CA LEU A 127 -3.67 2.98 -7.86
C LEU A 127 -3.56 2.39 -9.28
N THR A 128 -4.40 1.41 -9.63
CA THR A 128 -4.39 0.82 -10.97
C THR A 128 -4.69 1.86 -12.04
N THR A 129 -5.65 2.75 -11.79
CA THR A 129 -5.95 3.86 -12.69
C THR A 129 -4.75 4.80 -12.85
N ALA A 130 -4.12 5.21 -11.75
CA ALA A 130 -2.95 6.09 -11.77
C ALA A 130 -1.76 5.47 -12.54
N MET A 131 -1.51 4.17 -12.34
CA MET A 131 -0.48 3.44 -13.09
C MET A 131 -0.80 3.37 -14.60
N ALA A 132 -2.05 3.10 -14.97
CA ALA A 132 -2.49 3.06 -16.37
C ALA A 132 -2.33 4.44 -17.04
N ASP A 133 -2.72 5.51 -16.37
CA ASP A 133 -2.56 6.88 -16.83
C ASP A 133 -1.08 7.25 -17.02
N ALA A 134 -0.21 6.84 -16.09
CA ALA A 134 1.23 7.06 -16.20
C ALA A 134 1.83 6.32 -17.40
N LEU A 135 1.43 5.09 -17.67
CA LEU A 135 1.83 4.33 -18.85
C LEU A 135 1.34 4.98 -20.14
N GLN A 136 0.09 5.46 -20.20
CA GLN A 136 -0.45 6.16 -21.37
C GLN A 136 0.31 7.46 -21.65
N LYS A 137 0.66 8.25 -20.64
CA LYS A 137 1.50 9.44 -20.78
C LYS A 137 2.88 9.15 -21.37
N ARG A 138 3.37 7.92 -21.25
CA ARG A 138 4.60 7.42 -21.90
C ARG A 138 4.37 6.94 -23.33
N GLY A 139 3.15 6.99 -23.85
CA GLY A 139 2.81 6.53 -25.20
C GLY A 139 2.34 5.07 -25.30
N THR A 140 2.16 4.37 -24.18
CA THR A 140 1.59 3.02 -24.19
C THR A 140 0.12 3.08 -24.62
N PRO A 141 -0.35 2.25 -25.58
CA PRO A 141 -1.74 2.20 -25.95
C PRO A 141 -2.67 1.89 -24.77
N GLU A 142 -3.85 2.48 -24.72
CA GLU A 142 -4.78 2.41 -23.58
C GLU A 142 -5.04 0.99 -23.07
N ALA A 143 -5.36 0.07 -24.00
CA ALA A 143 -5.64 -1.33 -23.62
C ALA A 143 -4.42 -2.02 -22.99
N THR A 144 -3.22 -1.78 -23.53
CA THR A 144 -1.95 -2.31 -23.00
C THR A 144 -1.60 -1.67 -21.66
N ALA A 145 -1.84 -0.37 -21.50
CA ALA A 145 -1.61 0.35 -20.27
C ALA A 145 -2.51 -0.17 -19.13
N LYS A 146 -3.79 -0.37 -19.39
CA LYS A 146 -4.74 -0.96 -18.45
C LYS A 146 -4.32 -2.38 -18.05
N LEU A 147 -4.01 -3.23 -19.02
CA LEU A 147 -3.55 -4.59 -18.75
C LEU A 147 -2.25 -4.61 -17.95
N GLY A 148 -1.28 -3.75 -18.30
CA GLY A 148 -0.02 -3.63 -17.56
C GLY A 148 -0.23 -3.21 -16.11
N ALA A 149 -1.10 -2.23 -15.86
CA ALA A 149 -1.44 -1.77 -14.52
C ALA A 149 -2.11 -2.87 -13.68
N GLU A 150 -3.05 -3.63 -14.25
CA GLU A 150 -3.69 -4.78 -13.58
C GLU A 150 -2.68 -5.89 -13.27
N CYS A 151 -1.77 -6.20 -14.20
CA CYS A 151 -0.68 -7.13 -13.95
C CYS A 151 0.21 -6.65 -12.79
N GLY A 152 0.56 -5.36 -12.77
CA GLY A 152 1.36 -4.76 -11.70
C GLY A 152 0.68 -4.86 -10.33
N LEU A 153 -0.60 -4.53 -10.27
CA LEU A 153 -1.39 -4.67 -9.04
C LEU A 153 -1.46 -6.14 -8.59
N THR A 154 -1.67 -7.07 -9.51
CA THR A 154 -1.71 -8.50 -9.21
C THR A 154 -0.38 -8.99 -8.65
N ILE A 155 0.75 -8.64 -9.29
CA ILE A 155 2.09 -8.97 -8.81
C ILE A 155 2.30 -8.41 -7.40
N PHE A 156 1.97 -7.13 -7.18
CA PHE A 156 2.09 -6.49 -5.88
C PHE A 156 1.27 -7.22 -4.80
N ARG A 157 -0.02 -7.49 -5.05
CA ARG A 157 -0.91 -8.14 -4.08
C ARG A 157 -0.43 -9.54 -3.69
N VAL A 158 -0.03 -10.36 -4.68
CA VAL A 158 0.48 -11.71 -4.42
C VAL A 158 1.80 -11.67 -3.66
N ALA A 159 2.72 -10.77 -4.04
CA ALA A 159 3.99 -10.60 -3.34
C ALA A 159 3.78 -10.08 -1.91
N PHE A 160 2.90 -9.10 -1.71
CA PHE A 160 2.59 -8.55 -0.40
C PHE A 160 1.98 -9.61 0.54
N SER A 161 1.00 -10.40 0.06
CA SER A 161 0.43 -11.50 0.84
C SER A 161 1.51 -12.51 1.25
N ARG A 162 2.34 -12.99 0.31
CA ARG A 162 3.46 -13.90 0.62
C ARG A 162 4.43 -13.29 1.63
N TRP A 163 4.74 -12.00 1.50
CA TRP A 163 5.66 -11.31 2.39
C TRP A 163 5.08 -11.13 3.78
N VAL A 164 3.80 -10.76 3.91
CA VAL A 164 3.11 -10.61 5.19
C VAL A 164 2.99 -11.94 5.93
N ASP A 165 2.68 -13.04 5.20
CA ASP A 165 2.50 -14.38 5.75
C ASP A 165 3.84 -15.14 5.97
N GLY A 166 4.93 -14.65 5.38
CA GLY A 166 6.25 -15.29 5.42
C GLY A 166 6.97 -15.20 6.78
N THR A 167 8.27 -15.52 6.82
CA THR A 167 9.12 -15.49 8.03
C THR A 167 9.99 -14.23 8.11
N ASP A 168 10.58 -13.93 9.27
CA ASP A 168 11.50 -12.81 9.43
C ASP A 168 12.72 -12.96 8.50
N GLY A 169 13.03 -11.89 7.78
CA GLY A 169 14.16 -11.84 6.86
C GLY A 169 13.83 -12.03 5.38
N ASP A 170 12.58 -12.33 5.04
CA ASP A 170 12.16 -12.38 3.63
C ASP A 170 12.20 -10.98 3.00
N ASP A 171 12.92 -10.83 1.90
CA ASP A 171 12.97 -9.61 1.10
C ASP A 171 11.78 -9.55 0.15
N MET A 172 10.94 -8.53 0.30
CA MET A 172 9.75 -8.37 -0.54
C MET A 172 10.11 -8.21 -2.02
N ALA A 173 11.24 -7.59 -2.37
CA ALA A 173 11.66 -7.46 -3.76
C ALA A 173 12.03 -8.82 -4.37
N ALA A 174 12.68 -9.72 -3.62
CA ALA A 174 12.95 -11.08 -4.06
C ALA A 174 11.64 -11.87 -4.26
N ILE A 175 10.65 -11.68 -3.41
CA ILE A 175 9.32 -12.28 -3.57
C ILE A 175 8.62 -11.74 -4.83
N VAL A 176 8.73 -10.45 -5.14
CA VAL A 176 8.23 -9.87 -6.40
C VAL A 176 8.84 -10.57 -7.60
N ASP A 177 10.16 -10.82 -7.62
CA ASP A 177 10.83 -11.53 -8.71
C ASP A 177 10.31 -12.96 -8.88
N SER A 178 10.06 -13.67 -7.79
CA SER A 178 9.45 -15.01 -7.82
C SER A 178 8.05 -14.98 -8.42
N VAL A 179 7.20 -14.01 -8.00
CA VAL A 179 5.83 -13.85 -8.54
C VAL A 179 5.85 -13.51 -10.03
N VAL A 180 6.78 -12.68 -10.48
CA VAL A 180 6.96 -12.36 -11.90
C VAL A 180 7.36 -13.63 -12.71
N ALA A 181 8.22 -14.49 -12.14
CA ALA A 181 8.57 -15.75 -12.78
C ALA A 181 7.36 -16.69 -12.89
N ASP A 182 6.55 -16.81 -11.81
CA ASP A 182 5.29 -17.56 -11.80
C ASP A 182 4.32 -17.06 -12.88
N LEU A 183 4.14 -15.74 -12.98
CA LEU A 183 3.26 -15.13 -13.99
C LEU A 183 3.72 -15.43 -15.42
N ARG A 184 5.04 -15.35 -15.66
CA ARG A 184 5.60 -15.69 -16.98
C ARG A 184 5.38 -17.16 -17.33
N MET A 185 5.54 -18.08 -16.39
CA MET A 185 5.25 -19.50 -16.59
C MET A 185 3.78 -19.74 -16.95
N LEU A 186 2.86 -19.08 -16.26
CA LEU A 186 1.42 -19.16 -16.56
C LEU A 186 1.07 -18.65 -17.96
N ALA A 187 1.72 -17.55 -18.39
CA ALA A 187 1.50 -16.96 -19.70
C ALA A 187 2.16 -17.75 -20.84
N ALA A 188 3.19 -18.51 -20.57
CA ALA A 188 3.94 -19.32 -21.57
C ALA A 188 3.38 -20.73 -21.73
N ALA A 189 2.36 -21.15 -20.96
CA ALA A 189 1.78 -22.49 -21.09
C ALA A 189 1.27 -22.72 -22.51
N PRO A 190 1.69 -23.78 -23.22
CA PRO A 190 1.24 -24.07 -24.57
C PRO A 190 -0.26 -24.42 -24.57
N HIS A 191 -0.97 -23.92 -25.56
CA HIS A 191 -2.35 -24.30 -25.88
C HIS A 191 -2.44 -25.72 -26.40
#